data_cfeb5b985d5597a13c5e2f734a344b84
#
_entry.id   cfeb5b985d5597a13c5e2f734a344b84
#
_cell.length_a   1.000
_cell.length_b   1.000
_cell.length_c   1.000
_cell.angle_alpha   90.00
_cell.angle_beta   90.00
_cell.angle_gamma   90.00
#
_symmetry.space_group_name_H-M   'P 1'
#
loop_
_entity.id
_entity.type
_entity.pdbx_description
1 polymer ?
#
loop_
_entity_poly.entity_id
_entity_poly.type
_entity_poly.pdbx_seq_one_letter_code
_entity_poly.pdbx_strand_id
1 'polypeptide(L)'
;MEKKKFRISGKLVFNLAVVAISIYLIIYFFVSEDGLIDLLKKPDGCNMLIILAALLIYDLNILVDAVVTLIYVRSKYENFSFIEALKVAFVGVFFSAITPSSTGGQPMQLYLMSKKNISVGFGSACMTQKFIVYQIVMTAVSVIAVITRFNYFSDAFTNIWSTLFIIFGFTVQLAMTALFLLVSFSHKVTNKLINLIYKIMKKFKFIKNPEKKIERLHKEVDMFHDTNKQLFSSVKRLVVIYVLVFIQVILILSIPYLIYIAFGMAPIARAAGQPPLCLLYTSPSPRDCS
;
A
#
# COMPACT_ATOMS: atom_id res chain seq x y z
N MET A 1 6.25 3.71 50.99
CA MET A 1 6.07 3.02 49.69
C MET A 1 4.85 3.61 49.00
N GLU A 2 5.06 4.59 48.11
CA GLU A 2 3.99 5.22 47.33
C GLU A 2 3.55 4.30 46.20
N LYS A 3 2.28 3.89 46.21
CA LYS A 3 1.68 3.14 45.11
C LYS A 3 1.51 4.07 43.90
N LYS A 4 2.41 4.03 42.92
CA LYS A 4 2.22 4.66 41.60
C LYS A 4 0.91 4.14 40.99
N LYS A 5 -0.15 4.94 41.02
CA LYS A 5 -1.39 4.69 40.26
C LYS A 5 -1.05 4.67 38.78
N PHE A 6 -1.05 3.51 38.16
CA PHE A 6 -0.91 3.33 36.72
C PHE A 6 -2.13 3.97 36.04
N ARG A 7 -2.00 5.21 35.59
CA ARG A 7 -3.02 5.88 34.77
C ARG A 7 -2.94 5.30 33.37
N ILE A 8 -3.79 4.36 33.06
CA ILE A 8 -3.93 3.80 31.71
C ILE A 8 -4.32 4.96 30.79
N SER A 9 -3.42 5.34 29.87
CA SER A 9 -3.70 6.37 28.87
C SER A 9 -4.76 5.88 27.91
N GLY A 10 -5.75 6.71 27.55
CA GLY A 10 -6.78 6.36 26.56
C GLY A 10 -6.18 5.91 25.22
N LYS A 11 -4.98 6.41 24.86
CA LYS A 11 -4.22 5.94 23.70
C LYS A 11 -3.76 4.48 23.84
N LEU A 12 -3.36 4.05 25.04
CA LEU A 12 -2.97 2.67 25.29
C LEU A 12 -4.17 1.73 25.17
N VAL A 13 -5.33 2.12 25.71
CA VAL A 13 -6.58 1.35 25.59
C VAL A 13 -7.00 1.22 24.13
N PHE A 14 -6.96 2.31 23.37
CA PHE A 14 -7.26 2.29 21.94
C PHE A 14 -6.33 1.35 21.16
N ASN A 15 -5.02 1.44 21.37
CA ASN A 15 -4.05 0.57 20.68
C ASN A 15 -4.24 -0.90 21.06
N LEU A 16 -4.49 -1.21 22.33
CA LEU A 16 -4.78 -2.57 22.78
C LEU A 16 -6.08 -3.11 22.18
N ALA A 17 -7.13 -2.27 22.08
CA ALA A 17 -8.39 -2.64 21.45
C ALA A 17 -8.19 -2.95 19.96
N VAL A 18 -7.42 -2.15 19.21
CA VAL A 18 -7.11 -2.40 17.81
C VAL A 18 -6.36 -3.72 17.63
N VAL A 19 -5.34 -3.97 18.46
CA VAL A 19 -4.58 -5.24 18.43
C VAL A 19 -5.48 -6.43 18.77
N ALA A 20 -6.33 -6.31 19.79
CA ALA A 20 -7.26 -7.36 20.19
C ALA A 20 -8.29 -7.67 19.09
N ILE A 21 -8.85 -6.65 18.44
CA ILE A 21 -9.75 -6.81 17.31
C ILE A 21 -9.03 -7.47 16.13
N SER A 22 -7.80 -7.07 15.82
CA SER A 22 -7.01 -7.67 14.74
C SER A 22 -6.75 -9.15 15.00
N ILE A 23 -6.34 -9.50 16.22
CA ILE A 23 -6.12 -10.90 16.62
C ILE A 23 -7.44 -11.69 16.55
N TYR A 24 -8.54 -11.12 17.04
CA TYR A 24 -9.86 -11.74 16.97
C TYR A 24 -10.28 -12.02 15.52
N LEU A 25 -10.11 -11.06 14.61
CA LEU A 25 -10.43 -11.22 13.19
C LEU A 25 -9.57 -12.31 12.53
N ILE A 26 -8.27 -12.36 12.85
CA ILE A 26 -7.37 -13.39 12.33
C ILE A 26 -7.86 -14.78 12.82
N ILE A 27 -8.11 -14.95 14.12
CA ILE A 27 -8.60 -16.21 14.67
C ILE A 27 -9.96 -16.57 14.09
N TYR A 28 -10.88 -15.59 14.00
CA TYR A 28 -12.20 -15.79 13.42
C TYR A 28 -12.11 -16.29 11.97
N PHE A 29 -11.28 -15.65 11.13
CA PHE A 29 -11.05 -16.11 9.75
C PHE A 29 -10.46 -17.52 9.71
N PHE A 30 -9.48 -17.82 10.56
CA PHE A 30 -8.86 -19.14 10.61
C PHE A 30 -9.83 -20.26 11.03
N VAL A 31 -10.77 -19.94 11.92
CA VAL A 31 -11.74 -20.91 12.44
C VAL A 31 -12.98 -21.02 11.54
N SER A 32 -13.36 -19.92 10.89
CA SER A 32 -14.58 -19.86 10.06
C SER A 32 -14.42 -20.46 8.66
N GLU A 33 -13.17 -20.58 8.17
CA GLU A 33 -12.91 -21.20 6.88
C GLU A 33 -12.74 -22.72 7.05
N ASP A 34 -13.83 -23.44 6.79
CA ASP A 34 -13.85 -24.91 6.77
C ASP A 34 -12.83 -25.43 5.75
N GLY A 35 -11.87 -26.20 6.20
CA GLY A 35 -10.84 -26.82 5.35
C GLY A 35 -9.46 -26.15 5.39
N LEU A 36 -9.30 -24.92 5.89
CA LEU A 36 -7.98 -24.28 6.00
C LEU A 36 -7.07 -25.05 6.98
N ILE A 37 -7.62 -25.49 8.10
CA ILE A 37 -6.90 -26.30 9.09
C ILE A 37 -6.58 -27.69 8.52
N ASP A 38 -7.47 -28.27 7.73
CA ASP A 38 -7.27 -29.58 7.10
C ASP A 38 -6.24 -29.51 5.96
N LEU A 39 -6.18 -28.40 5.22
CA LEU A 39 -5.10 -28.14 4.25
C LEU A 39 -3.73 -28.07 4.91
N LEU A 40 -3.64 -27.45 6.10
CA LEU A 40 -2.38 -27.35 6.85
C LEU A 40 -1.97 -28.70 7.50
N LYS A 41 -2.94 -29.57 7.78
CA LYS A 41 -2.69 -30.88 8.39
C LYS A 41 -2.34 -31.99 7.39
N LYS A 42 -2.61 -31.81 6.09
CA LYS A 42 -2.27 -32.82 5.07
C LYS A 42 -0.74 -32.86 4.89
N PRO A 43 -0.05 -33.98 5.21
CA PRO A 43 1.42 -34.09 5.11
C PRO A 43 1.94 -33.88 3.67
N ASP A 44 1.14 -34.24 2.66
CA ASP A 44 1.46 -34.09 1.23
C ASP A 44 0.81 -32.88 0.57
N GLY A 45 0.11 -32.04 1.37
CA GLY A 45 -0.79 -31.01 0.82
C GLY A 45 -0.11 -29.66 0.56
N CYS A 46 1.12 -29.44 1.01
CA CYS A 46 1.74 -28.11 0.88
C CYS A 46 3.21 -28.20 0.49
N ASN A 47 3.57 -27.59 -0.63
CA ASN A 47 4.97 -27.50 -1.06
C ASN A 47 5.66 -26.33 -0.33
N MET A 48 6.36 -26.66 0.78
CA MET A 48 7.06 -25.66 1.62
C MET A 48 8.11 -24.87 0.85
N LEU A 49 8.74 -25.43 -0.20
CA LEU A 49 9.72 -24.72 -1.02
C LEU A 49 9.05 -23.57 -1.80
N ILE A 50 7.81 -23.77 -2.27
CA ILE A 50 7.08 -22.72 -2.99
C ILE A 50 6.64 -21.61 -2.01
N ILE A 51 6.25 -21.97 -0.79
CA ILE A 51 5.95 -20.97 0.25
C ILE A 51 7.19 -20.15 0.59
N LEU A 52 8.35 -20.81 0.75
CA LEU A 52 9.62 -20.12 0.99
C LEU A 52 9.96 -19.18 -0.19
N ALA A 53 9.75 -19.65 -1.43
CA ALA A 53 9.94 -18.80 -2.61
C ALA A 53 9.00 -17.58 -2.60
N ALA A 54 7.74 -17.75 -2.20
CA ALA A 54 6.79 -16.63 -2.07
C ALA A 54 7.24 -15.62 -1.00
N LEU A 55 7.79 -16.08 0.13
CA LEU A 55 8.37 -15.19 1.15
C LEU A 55 9.60 -14.44 0.61
N LEU A 56 10.51 -15.12 -0.08
CA LEU A 56 11.68 -14.47 -0.70
C LEU A 56 11.27 -13.42 -1.75
N ILE A 57 10.22 -13.68 -2.52
CA ILE A 57 9.67 -12.71 -3.46
C ILE A 57 9.08 -11.50 -2.74
N TYR A 58 8.44 -11.70 -1.59
CA TYR A 58 7.95 -10.60 -0.76
C TYR A 58 9.10 -9.75 -0.21
N ASP A 59 10.18 -10.39 0.28
CA ASP A 59 11.37 -9.68 0.75
C ASP A 59 12.03 -8.91 -0.41
N LEU A 60 12.12 -9.50 -1.60
CA LEU A 60 12.61 -8.83 -2.79
C LEU A 60 11.75 -7.61 -3.16
N ASN A 61 10.42 -7.71 -3.02
CA ASN A 61 9.52 -6.58 -3.21
C ASN A 61 9.85 -5.42 -2.25
N ILE A 62 10.14 -5.70 -0.97
CA ILE A 62 10.57 -4.69 0.02
C ILE A 62 11.92 -4.07 -0.37
N LEU A 63 12.86 -4.86 -0.90
CA LEU A 63 14.15 -4.35 -1.37
C LEU A 63 13.97 -3.39 -2.55
N VAL A 64 13.11 -3.74 -3.51
CA VAL A 64 12.79 -2.84 -4.64
C VAL A 64 12.14 -1.55 -4.14
N ASP A 65 11.24 -1.62 -3.16
CA ASP A 65 10.63 -0.46 -2.51
C ASP A 65 11.67 0.45 -1.85
N ALA A 66 12.66 -0.13 -1.18
CA ALA A 66 13.78 0.61 -0.60
C ALA A 66 14.64 1.30 -1.69
N VAL A 67 14.90 0.63 -2.81
CA VAL A 67 15.64 1.23 -3.95
C VAL A 67 14.88 2.41 -4.53
N VAL A 68 13.57 2.28 -4.77
CA VAL A 68 12.72 3.38 -5.24
C VAL A 68 12.77 4.58 -4.27
N THR A 69 12.64 4.29 -2.97
CA THR A 69 12.75 5.32 -1.92
C THR A 69 14.12 5.99 -1.93
N LEU A 70 15.20 5.21 -2.09
CA LEU A 70 16.57 5.71 -2.18
C LEU A 70 16.77 6.66 -3.37
N ILE A 71 16.27 6.28 -4.55
CA ILE A 71 16.37 7.10 -5.77
C ILE A 71 15.66 8.44 -5.58
N TYR A 72 14.47 8.42 -4.98
CA TYR A 72 13.74 9.65 -4.69
C TYR A 72 14.47 10.53 -3.68
N VAL A 73 14.90 9.98 -2.55
CA VAL A 73 15.51 10.77 -1.47
C VAL A 73 16.88 11.31 -1.88
N ARG A 74 17.70 10.52 -2.57
CA ARG A 74 19.01 10.96 -3.07
C ARG A 74 18.94 12.06 -4.12
N SER A 75 17.78 12.37 -4.67
CA SER A 75 17.63 13.53 -5.56
C SER A 75 17.97 14.88 -4.89
N LYS A 76 17.92 14.92 -3.56
CA LYS A 76 18.22 16.12 -2.76
C LYS A 76 19.16 15.83 -1.56
N TYR A 77 19.10 14.62 -0.99
CA TYR A 77 19.86 14.21 0.19
C TYR A 77 20.84 13.09 -0.19
N GLU A 78 21.98 13.44 -0.77
CA GLU A 78 22.96 12.49 -1.33
C GLU A 78 23.50 11.50 -0.30
N ASN A 79 23.64 11.94 0.97
CA ASN A 79 24.15 11.12 2.07
C ASN A 79 23.15 10.08 2.60
N PHE A 80 21.93 10.00 2.03
CA PHE A 80 20.94 9.01 2.46
C PHE A 80 21.37 7.61 2.00
N SER A 81 21.59 6.71 2.96
CA SER A 81 22.13 5.37 2.70
C SER A 81 21.03 4.36 2.30
N PHE A 82 21.46 3.29 1.63
CA PHE A 82 20.53 2.17 1.31
C PHE A 82 19.95 1.53 2.56
N ILE A 83 20.74 1.41 3.65
CA ILE A 83 20.27 0.85 4.92
C ILE A 83 19.17 1.72 5.53
N GLU A 84 19.25 3.04 5.37
CA GLU A 84 18.20 3.96 5.82
C GLU A 84 16.93 3.81 4.99
N ALA A 85 17.07 3.70 3.68
CA ALA A 85 15.93 3.43 2.78
C ALA A 85 15.25 2.10 3.13
N LEU A 86 16.04 1.06 3.40
CA LEU A 86 15.55 -0.25 3.81
C LEU A 86 14.80 -0.19 5.15
N LYS A 87 15.33 0.54 6.14
CA LYS A 87 14.63 0.78 7.42
C LYS A 87 13.29 1.51 7.20
N VAL A 88 13.26 2.50 6.31
CA VAL A 88 12.02 3.20 5.95
C VAL A 88 11.02 2.25 5.31
N ALA A 89 11.44 1.37 4.40
CA ALA A 89 10.58 0.38 3.76
C ALA A 89 10.00 -0.61 4.77
N PHE A 90 10.84 -1.23 5.61
CA PHE A 90 10.38 -2.18 6.65
C PHE A 90 9.43 -1.53 7.66
N VAL A 91 9.73 -0.32 8.13
CA VAL A 91 8.84 0.43 9.03
C VAL A 91 7.50 0.69 8.35
N GLY A 92 7.51 1.02 7.06
CA GLY A 92 6.29 1.18 6.28
C GLY A 92 5.44 -0.09 6.26
N VAL A 93 6.03 -1.22 5.91
CA VAL A 93 5.36 -2.54 5.87
C VAL A 93 4.82 -2.91 7.26
N PHE A 94 5.65 -2.82 8.29
CA PHE A 94 5.26 -3.17 9.66
C PHE A 94 4.05 -2.35 10.15
N PHE A 95 4.11 -1.02 10.01
CA PHE A 95 3.01 -0.16 10.46
C PHE A 95 1.77 -0.27 9.56
N SER A 96 1.92 -0.60 8.28
CA SER A 96 0.79 -0.94 7.42
C SER A 96 0.09 -2.22 7.89
N ALA A 97 0.86 -3.23 8.29
CA ALA A 97 0.30 -4.51 8.74
C ALA A 97 -0.49 -4.40 10.06
N ILE A 98 -0.05 -3.54 11.00
CA ILE A 98 -0.68 -3.41 12.33
C ILE A 98 -1.73 -2.29 12.42
N THR A 99 -1.99 -1.57 11.33
CA THR A 99 -2.99 -0.47 11.33
C THR A 99 -4.19 -0.79 10.44
N PRO A 100 -5.39 -0.38 10.84
CA PRO A 100 -6.58 -0.56 10.03
C PRO A 100 -6.40 0.08 8.64
N SER A 101 -6.81 -0.62 7.60
CA SER A 101 -6.71 -0.19 6.19
C SER A 101 -5.29 0.21 5.75
N SER A 102 -4.25 -0.34 6.39
CA SER A 102 -2.83 -0.07 6.09
C SER A 102 -2.42 1.40 6.11
N THR A 103 -3.14 2.24 6.89
CA THR A 103 -2.98 3.70 6.88
C THR A 103 -1.76 4.20 7.65
N GLY A 104 -1.17 3.39 8.54
CA GLY A 104 -0.06 3.78 9.41
C GLY A 104 1.31 3.77 8.75
N GLY A 105 1.48 3.06 7.64
CA GLY A 105 2.79 2.89 6.99
C GLY A 105 3.42 4.19 6.52
N GLN A 106 2.71 4.95 5.70
CA GLN A 106 3.23 6.21 5.13
C GLN A 106 3.55 7.28 6.19
N PRO A 107 2.70 7.56 7.19
CA PRO A 107 3.05 8.49 8.26
C PRO A 107 4.30 8.09 9.04
N MET A 108 4.50 6.78 9.28
CA MET A 108 5.68 6.31 10.00
C MET A 108 6.95 6.34 9.16
N GLN A 109 6.86 6.09 7.87
CA GLN A 109 7.96 6.31 6.92
C GLN A 109 8.39 7.78 6.93
N LEU A 110 7.43 8.70 6.84
CA LEU A 110 7.68 10.14 6.88
C LEU A 110 8.28 10.57 8.23
N TYR A 111 7.78 10.04 9.34
CA TYR A 111 8.35 10.28 10.66
C TYR A 111 9.82 9.82 10.74
N LEU A 112 10.14 8.63 10.22
CA LEU A 112 11.52 8.12 10.22
C LEU A 112 12.44 8.97 9.35
N MET A 113 11.96 9.42 8.19
CA MET A 113 12.70 10.37 7.34
C MET A 113 12.95 11.70 8.04
N SER A 114 11.96 12.24 8.76
CA SER A 114 12.13 13.49 9.51
C SER A 114 13.17 13.38 10.64
N LYS A 115 13.36 12.20 11.23
CA LYS A 115 14.45 11.93 12.18
C LYS A 115 15.83 11.97 11.55
N LYS A 116 15.92 11.86 10.23
CA LYS A 116 17.15 12.00 9.43
C LYS A 116 17.31 13.40 8.82
N ASN A 117 16.66 14.41 9.41
CA ASN A 117 16.67 15.80 8.95
C ASN A 117 16.15 16.00 7.51
N ILE A 118 15.36 15.06 7.00
CA ILE A 118 14.64 15.23 5.75
C ILE A 118 13.37 16.01 6.05
N SER A 119 13.12 17.13 5.32
CA SER A 119 11.92 17.93 5.54
C SER A 119 10.66 17.12 5.27
N VAL A 120 9.60 17.40 6.01
CA VAL A 120 8.31 16.69 5.88
C VAL A 120 7.70 16.93 4.51
N GLY A 121 7.82 18.16 3.97
CA GLY A 121 7.34 18.50 2.63
C GLY A 121 8.04 17.70 1.54
N PHE A 122 9.38 17.57 1.60
CA PHE A 122 10.13 16.76 0.66
C PHE A 122 9.78 15.26 0.79
N GLY A 123 9.79 14.74 2.01
CA GLY A 123 9.45 13.32 2.24
C GLY A 123 8.03 12.98 1.79
N SER A 124 7.05 13.86 2.04
CA SER A 124 5.68 13.65 1.59
C SER A 124 5.56 13.71 0.07
N ALA A 125 6.32 14.58 -0.63
CA ALA A 125 6.38 14.58 -2.08
C ALA A 125 6.93 13.26 -2.64
N CYS A 126 8.02 12.73 -2.07
CA CYS A 126 8.58 11.43 -2.46
C CYS A 126 7.54 10.30 -2.28
N MET A 127 6.84 10.27 -1.15
CA MET A 127 5.82 9.24 -0.89
C MET A 127 4.62 9.37 -1.84
N THR A 128 4.17 10.59 -2.10
CA THR A 128 3.06 10.85 -3.03
C THR A 128 3.42 10.45 -4.45
N GLN A 129 4.63 10.78 -4.92
CA GLN A 129 5.13 10.37 -6.23
C GLN A 129 5.18 8.85 -6.38
N LYS A 130 5.74 8.18 -5.39
CA LYS A 130 5.81 6.73 -5.33
C LYS A 130 4.40 6.12 -5.42
N PHE A 131 3.44 6.66 -4.69
CA PHE A 131 2.05 6.24 -4.74
C PHE A 131 1.43 6.45 -6.13
N ILE A 132 1.61 7.63 -6.74
CA ILE A 132 1.08 7.95 -8.08
C ILE A 132 1.62 6.97 -9.12
N VAL A 133 2.95 6.74 -9.14
CA VAL A 133 3.58 5.80 -10.09
C VAL A 133 3.04 4.39 -9.90
N TYR A 134 2.92 3.94 -8.63
CA TYR A 134 2.35 2.63 -8.32
C TYR A 134 0.91 2.49 -8.84
N GLN A 135 0.06 3.50 -8.62
CA GLN A 135 -1.33 3.50 -9.10
C GLN A 135 -1.42 3.48 -10.62
N ILE A 136 -0.58 4.23 -11.32
CA ILE A 136 -0.54 4.24 -12.79
C ILE A 136 -0.13 2.87 -13.32
N VAL A 137 0.94 2.28 -12.78
CA VAL A 137 1.42 0.96 -13.21
C VAL A 137 0.39 -0.12 -12.90
N MET A 138 -0.21 -0.10 -11.70
CA MET A 138 -1.23 -1.05 -11.30
C MET A 138 -2.47 -0.97 -12.20
N THR A 139 -2.92 0.24 -12.53
CA THR A 139 -4.03 0.46 -13.46
C THR A 139 -3.69 -0.06 -14.85
N ALA A 140 -2.50 0.23 -15.36
CA ALA A 140 -2.06 -0.24 -16.67
C ALA A 140 -2.02 -1.78 -16.74
N VAL A 141 -1.44 -2.45 -15.73
CA VAL A 141 -1.41 -3.91 -15.64
C VAL A 141 -2.82 -4.49 -15.59
N SER A 142 -3.72 -3.89 -14.79
CA SER A 142 -5.12 -4.33 -14.70
C SER A 142 -5.86 -4.19 -16.02
N VAL A 143 -5.69 -3.07 -16.72
CA VAL A 143 -6.32 -2.85 -18.04
C VAL A 143 -5.78 -3.85 -19.07
N ILE A 144 -4.45 -4.08 -19.11
CA ILE A 144 -3.85 -5.07 -20.00
C ILE A 144 -4.39 -6.47 -19.70
N ALA A 145 -4.54 -6.85 -18.42
CA ALA A 145 -5.10 -8.13 -18.03
C ALA A 145 -6.56 -8.32 -18.52
N VAL A 146 -7.38 -7.28 -18.36
CA VAL A 146 -8.79 -7.32 -18.86
C VAL A 146 -8.84 -7.44 -20.40
N ILE A 147 -8.03 -6.64 -21.11
CA ILE A 147 -8.02 -6.69 -22.59
C ILE A 147 -7.53 -8.04 -23.12
N THR A 148 -6.44 -8.56 -22.56
CA THR A 148 -5.83 -9.83 -23.00
C THR A 148 -6.71 -11.05 -22.71
N ARG A 149 -7.60 -10.95 -21.73
CA ARG A 149 -8.50 -12.02 -21.28
C ARG A 149 -9.96 -11.62 -21.29
N PHE A 150 -10.33 -10.82 -22.26
CA PHE A 150 -11.69 -10.29 -22.38
C PHE A 150 -12.76 -11.39 -22.34
N ASN A 151 -12.55 -12.52 -23.01
CA ASN A 151 -13.51 -13.64 -23.04
C ASN A 151 -13.77 -14.22 -21.63
N TYR A 152 -12.75 -14.27 -20.78
CA TYR A 152 -12.90 -14.71 -19.38
C TYR A 152 -13.66 -13.68 -18.54
N PHE A 153 -13.37 -12.41 -18.73
CA PHE A 153 -14.06 -11.33 -18.02
C PHE A 153 -15.45 -11.08 -18.54
N SER A 154 -15.78 -11.48 -19.81
CA SER A 154 -17.13 -11.33 -20.37
C SER A 154 -18.17 -12.10 -19.55
N ASP A 155 -17.82 -13.27 -19.03
CA ASP A 155 -18.70 -14.05 -18.16
C ASP A 155 -18.95 -13.33 -16.83
N ALA A 156 -17.95 -12.64 -16.28
CA ALA A 156 -18.14 -11.81 -15.10
C ALA A 156 -19.02 -10.57 -15.36
N PHE A 157 -19.05 -10.07 -16.59
CA PHE A 157 -19.91 -8.94 -16.99
C PHE A 157 -21.38 -9.35 -17.24
N THR A 158 -21.71 -10.64 -17.29
CA THR A 158 -23.11 -11.11 -17.40
C THR A 158 -23.91 -10.84 -16.13
N ASN A 159 -23.25 -10.83 -14.97
CA ASN A 159 -23.89 -10.52 -13.69
C ASN A 159 -23.81 -9.00 -13.41
N ILE A 160 -24.98 -8.36 -13.29
CA ILE A 160 -25.08 -6.91 -13.05
C ILE A 160 -24.30 -6.46 -11.80
N TRP A 161 -24.33 -7.23 -10.72
CA TRP A 161 -23.64 -6.90 -9.48
C TRP A 161 -22.13 -6.95 -9.64
N SER A 162 -21.59 -7.98 -10.31
CA SER A 162 -20.17 -8.09 -10.62
C SER A 162 -19.70 -6.91 -11.47
N THR A 163 -20.47 -6.57 -12.50
CA THR A 163 -20.19 -5.42 -13.38
C THR A 163 -20.15 -4.11 -12.60
N LEU A 164 -21.14 -3.87 -11.74
CA LEU A 164 -21.17 -2.66 -10.90
C LEU A 164 -19.97 -2.59 -9.95
N PHE A 165 -19.57 -3.68 -9.32
CA PHE A 165 -18.39 -3.72 -8.45
C PHE A 165 -17.09 -3.45 -9.21
N ILE A 166 -16.93 -4.00 -10.43
CA ILE A 166 -15.76 -3.75 -11.27
C ILE A 166 -15.70 -2.27 -11.67
N ILE A 167 -16.79 -1.71 -12.18
CA ILE A 167 -16.87 -0.29 -12.57
C ILE A 167 -16.60 0.62 -11.36
N PHE A 168 -17.21 0.32 -10.21
CA PHE A 168 -17.00 1.06 -8.98
C PHE A 168 -15.52 1.03 -8.55
N GLY A 169 -14.89 -0.15 -8.55
CA GLY A 169 -13.47 -0.30 -8.19
C GLY A 169 -12.55 0.52 -9.09
N PHE A 170 -12.72 0.42 -10.42
CA PHE A 170 -11.95 1.24 -11.37
C PHE A 170 -12.20 2.74 -11.21
N THR A 171 -13.45 3.13 -11.00
CA THR A 171 -13.81 4.55 -10.79
C THR A 171 -13.13 5.10 -9.53
N VAL A 172 -13.19 4.38 -8.41
CA VAL A 172 -12.54 4.78 -7.16
C VAL A 172 -11.01 4.87 -7.35
N GLN A 173 -10.40 3.89 -8.03
CA GLN A 173 -8.96 3.91 -8.30
C GLN A 173 -8.54 5.10 -9.14
N LEU A 174 -9.25 5.39 -10.23
CA LEU A 174 -8.99 6.55 -11.09
C LEU A 174 -9.22 7.87 -10.34
N ALA A 175 -10.29 7.96 -9.55
CA ALA A 175 -10.58 9.14 -8.75
C ALA A 175 -9.49 9.41 -7.71
N MET A 176 -8.98 8.38 -7.04
CA MET A 176 -7.86 8.51 -6.09
C MET A 176 -6.58 8.95 -6.78
N THR A 177 -6.25 8.36 -7.93
CA THR A 177 -5.08 8.76 -8.73
C THR A 177 -5.19 10.22 -9.15
N ALA A 178 -6.36 10.64 -9.68
CA ALA A 178 -6.62 12.01 -10.07
C ALA A 178 -6.52 12.98 -8.88
N LEU A 179 -7.04 12.59 -7.70
CA LEU A 179 -6.94 13.39 -6.48
C LEU A 179 -5.48 13.63 -6.08
N PHE A 180 -4.65 12.58 -6.07
CA PHE A 180 -3.23 12.72 -5.74
C PHE A 180 -2.47 13.57 -6.77
N LEU A 181 -2.79 13.45 -8.06
CA LEU A 181 -2.24 14.31 -9.10
C LEU A 181 -2.67 15.77 -8.89
N LEU A 182 -3.94 16.01 -8.62
CA LEU A 182 -4.44 17.36 -8.34
C LEU A 182 -3.77 17.99 -7.13
N VAL A 183 -3.61 17.23 -6.03
CA VAL A 183 -2.89 17.71 -4.83
C VAL A 183 -1.43 17.96 -5.13
N SER A 184 -0.78 17.14 -5.98
CA SER A 184 0.63 17.29 -6.33
C SER A 184 0.93 18.53 -7.17
N PHE A 185 0.02 18.90 -8.07
CA PHE A 185 0.27 19.98 -9.03
C PHE A 185 -0.52 21.26 -8.78
N SER A 186 -1.61 21.20 -8.01
CA SER A 186 -2.48 22.36 -7.81
C SER A 186 -2.32 23.01 -6.43
N HIS A 187 -1.58 24.10 -6.37
CA HIS A 187 -1.49 24.95 -5.18
C HIS A 187 -2.86 25.40 -4.64
N LYS A 188 -3.85 25.61 -5.55
CA LYS A 188 -5.21 26.00 -5.15
C LYS A 188 -5.91 24.92 -4.33
N VAL A 189 -5.77 23.65 -4.74
CA VAL A 189 -6.37 22.50 -4.03
C VAL A 189 -5.70 22.31 -2.68
N THR A 190 -4.38 22.36 -2.63
CA THR A 190 -3.61 22.19 -1.40
C THR A 190 -3.90 23.31 -0.40
N ASN A 191 -3.97 24.56 -0.86
CA ASN A 191 -4.33 25.70 0.00
C ASN A 191 -5.77 25.59 0.55
N LYS A 192 -6.73 25.07 -0.24
CA LYS A 192 -8.07 24.76 0.29
C LYS A 192 -8.04 23.73 1.39
N LEU A 193 -7.23 22.66 1.22
CA LEU A 193 -7.04 21.63 2.27
C LEU A 193 -6.40 22.21 3.53
N ILE A 194 -5.38 23.07 3.40
CA ILE A 194 -4.76 23.75 4.54
C ILE A 194 -5.78 24.61 5.26
N ASN A 195 -6.57 25.40 4.53
CA ASN A 195 -7.61 26.22 5.11
C ASN A 195 -8.70 25.42 5.81
N LEU A 196 -9.03 24.22 5.30
CA LEU A 196 -9.95 23.30 5.95
C LEU A 196 -9.34 22.77 7.25
N ILE A 197 -8.09 22.33 7.21
CA ILE A 197 -7.33 21.88 8.41
C ILE A 197 -7.27 23.01 9.44
N TYR A 198 -7.02 24.25 9.01
CA TYR A 198 -7.02 25.42 9.88
C TYR A 198 -8.35 25.66 10.58
N LYS A 199 -9.45 25.60 9.82
CA LYS A 199 -10.80 25.73 10.40
C LYS A 199 -11.07 24.63 11.45
N ILE A 200 -10.65 23.40 11.15
CA ILE A 200 -10.78 22.28 12.09
C ILE A 200 -9.91 22.50 13.33
N MET A 201 -8.63 22.90 13.15
CA MET A 201 -7.70 23.18 14.24
C MET A 201 -8.19 24.31 15.16
N LYS A 202 -8.78 25.37 14.58
CA LYS A 202 -9.35 26.49 15.33
C LYS A 202 -10.58 26.08 16.16
N LYS A 203 -11.35 25.09 15.69
CA LYS A 203 -12.49 24.52 16.41
C LYS A 203 -12.07 23.69 17.63
N PHE A 204 -10.88 23.08 17.56
CA PHE A 204 -10.31 22.30 18.66
C PHE A 204 -9.44 23.22 19.56
N LYS A 205 -9.97 23.69 20.70
CA LYS A 205 -9.30 24.58 21.67
C LYS A 205 -7.99 24.04 22.28
N PHE A 206 -7.56 22.82 21.95
CA PHE A 206 -6.36 22.17 22.50
C PHE A 206 -5.03 22.54 21.82
N ILE A 207 -5.06 23.30 20.73
CA ILE A 207 -3.87 23.60 19.94
C ILE A 207 -3.30 24.95 20.36
N LYS A 208 -2.17 24.93 21.09
CA LYS A 208 -1.39 26.13 21.41
C LYS A 208 -0.72 26.68 20.13
N ASN A 209 -0.85 27.98 19.87
CA ASN A 209 -0.23 28.75 18.79
C ASN A 209 -0.55 28.19 17.36
N PRO A 210 -1.81 28.24 16.90
CA PRO A 210 -2.19 27.71 15.58
C PRO A 210 -1.48 28.46 14.45
N GLU A 211 -1.23 29.77 14.56
CA GLU A 211 -0.61 30.61 13.52
C GLU A 211 0.80 30.17 13.14
N LYS A 212 1.69 29.93 14.14
CA LYS A 212 3.05 29.43 13.87
C LYS A 212 3.08 28.03 13.25
N LYS A 213 2.09 27.20 13.58
CA LYS A 213 1.98 25.85 13.00
C LYS A 213 1.58 25.91 11.54
N ILE A 214 0.72 26.86 11.18
CA ILE A 214 0.27 27.07 9.82
C ILE A 214 1.37 27.68 8.95
N GLU A 215 2.12 28.64 9.45
CA GLU A 215 3.27 29.18 8.71
C GLU A 215 4.29 28.07 8.37
N ARG A 216 4.56 27.18 9.33
CA ARG A 216 5.38 25.99 9.04
C ARG A 216 4.77 25.07 8.02
N LEU A 217 3.45 24.85 8.10
CA LEU A 217 2.73 24.00 7.16
C LEU A 217 2.79 24.59 5.74
N HIS A 218 2.66 25.90 5.58
CA HIS A 218 2.81 26.55 4.26
C HIS A 218 4.21 26.33 3.69
N LYS A 219 5.26 26.51 4.47
CA LYS A 219 6.65 26.24 4.04
C LYS A 219 6.86 24.77 3.60
N GLU A 220 6.29 23.83 4.34
CA GLU A 220 6.37 22.40 3.97
C GLU A 220 5.56 22.09 2.71
N VAL A 221 4.45 22.77 2.49
CA VAL A 221 3.63 22.63 1.29
C VAL A 221 4.30 23.24 0.06
N ASP A 222 4.93 24.39 0.20
CA ASP A 222 5.72 24.98 -0.89
C ASP A 222 6.88 24.05 -1.26
N MET A 223 7.59 23.49 -0.26
CA MET A 223 8.62 22.47 -0.47
C MET A 223 8.06 21.21 -1.15
N PHE A 224 6.85 20.78 -0.80
CA PHE A 224 6.17 19.64 -1.41
C PHE A 224 5.93 19.87 -2.91
N HIS A 225 5.39 21.03 -3.29
CA HIS A 225 5.13 21.36 -4.69
C HIS A 225 6.41 21.54 -5.52
N ASP A 226 7.40 22.23 -4.98
CA ASP A 226 8.70 22.41 -5.65
C ASP A 226 9.41 21.06 -5.86
N THR A 227 9.36 20.19 -4.86
CA THR A 227 9.90 18.84 -4.94
C THR A 227 9.18 18.01 -6.00
N ASN A 228 7.84 18.03 -6.02
CA ASN A 228 7.08 17.31 -7.03
C ASN A 228 7.47 17.77 -8.44
N LYS A 229 7.55 19.09 -8.68
CA LYS A 229 7.97 19.64 -9.98
C LYS A 229 9.39 19.16 -10.36
N GLN A 230 10.32 19.18 -9.41
CA GLN A 230 11.70 18.72 -9.61
C GLN A 230 11.78 17.21 -9.89
N LEU A 231 10.99 16.40 -9.18
CA LEU A 231 10.98 14.95 -9.35
C LEU A 231 10.42 14.55 -10.73
N PHE A 232 9.39 15.23 -11.22
CA PHE A 232 8.83 15.01 -12.55
C PHE A 232 9.71 15.53 -13.70
N SER A 233 10.63 16.45 -13.47
CA SER A 233 11.46 17.01 -14.55
C SER A 233 12.51 16.06 -15.10
N SER A 234 12.93 15.04 -14.36
CA SER A 234 13.99 14.11 -14.77
C SER A 234 13.42 12.84 -15.40
N VAL A 235 13.33 12.82 -16.72
CA VAL A 235 12.80 11.68 -17.50
C VAL A 235 13.56 10.39 -17.21
N LYS A 236 14.90 10.43 -17.14
CA LYS A 236 15.72 9.23 -16.82
C LYS A 236 15.32 8.60 -15.49
N ARG A 237 15.16 9.43 -14.45
CA ARG A 237 14.76 8.97 -13.12
C ARG A 237 13.35 8.38 -13.14
N LEU A 238 12.41 9.04 -13.81
CA LEU A 238 11.05 8.55 -13.95
C LEU A 238 11.01 7.18 -14.62
N VAL A 239 11.70 7.01 -15.75
CA VAL A 239 11.73 5.71 -16.45
C VAL A 239 12.28 4.61 -15.56
N VAL A 240 13.39 4.84 -14.85
CA VAL A 240 13.94 3.86 -13.91
C VAL A 240 12.95 3.50 -12.82
N ILE A 241 12.27 4.49 -12.25
CA ILE A 241 11.26 4.26 -11.21
C ILE A 241 10.04 3.50 -11.75
N TYR A 242 9.54 3.84 -12.94
CA TYR A 242 8.44 3.11 -13.56
C TYR A 242 8.80 1.63 -13.79
N VAL A 243 10.03 1.35 -14.26
CA VAL A 243 10.51 -0.04 -14.44
C VAL A 243 10.59 -0.77 -13.08
N LEU A 244 11.15 -0.14 -12.05
CA LEU A 244 11.26 -0.74 -10.72
C LEU A 244 9.87 -0.99 -10.12
N VAL A 245 8.95 -0.04 -10.24
CA VAL A 245 7.59 -0.19 -9.74
C VAL A 245 6.82 -1.23 -10.54
N PHE A 246 7.07 -1.35 -11.86
CA PHE A 246 6.49 -2.44 -12.66
C PHE A 246 6.96 -3.81 -12.17
N ILE A 247 8.28 -3.96 -11.91
CA ILE A 247 8.82 -5.18 -11.29
C ILE A 247 8.15 -5.43 -9.94
N GLN A 248 8.01 -4.40 -9.10
CA GLN A 248 7.37 -4.48 -7.79
C GLN A 248 5.92 -4.98 -7.90
N VAL A 249 5.15 -4.47 -8.86
CA VAL A 249 3.76 -4.91 -9.10
C VAL A 249 3.72 -6.36 -9.55
N ILE A 250 4.59 -6.79 -10.46
CA ILE A 250 4.63 -8.20 -10.89
C ILE A 250 5.03 -9.13 -9.73
N LEU A 251 6.01 -8.74 -8.90
CA LEU A 251 6.39 -9.51 -7.72
C LEU A 251 5.21 -9.71 -6.76
N ILE A 252 4.51 -8.63 -6.40
CA ILE A 252 3.38 -8.73 -5.45
C ILE A 252 2.21 -9.54 -6.04
N LEU A 253 1.94 -9.40 -7.33
CA LEU A 253 0.89 -10.14 -8.02
C LEU A 253 1.23 -11.64 -8.21
N SER A 254 2.50 -12.02 -8.19
CA SER A 254 2.92 -13.42 -8.29
C SER A 254 2.72 -14.21 -7.00
N ILE A 255 2.67 -13.55 -5.83
CA ILE A 255 2.60 -14.22 -4.53
C ILE A 255 1.34 -15.07 -4.36
N PRO A 256 0.11 -14.56 -4.58
CA PRO A 256 -1.10 -15.39 -4.47
C PRO A 256 -1.09 -16.60 -5.41
N TYR A 257 -0.51 -16.44 -6.60
CA TYR A 257 -0.38 -17.54 -7.56
C TYR A 257 0.58 -18.63 -7.05
N LEU A 258 1.72 -18.26 -6.47
CA LEU A 258 2.65 -19.20 -5.87
C LEU A 258 2.02 -19.94 -4.68
N ILE A 259 1.28 -19.23 -3.83
CA ILE A 259 0.56 -19.84 -2.72
C ILE A 259 -0.47 -20.85 -3.24
N TYR A 260 -1.21 -20.50 -4.29
CA TYR A 260 -2.16 -21.41 -4.91
C TYR A 260 -1.51 -22.70 -5.42
N ILE A 261 -0.35 -22.60 -6.08
CA ILE A 261 0.42 -23.78 -6.51
C ILE A 261 0.99 -24.55 -5.31
N ALA A 262 1.42 -23.87 -4.26
CA ALA A 262 1.99 -24.49 -3.07
C ALA A 262 1.03 -25.47 -2.39
N PHE A 263 -0.27 -25.19 -2.45
CA PHE A 263 -1.32 -26.05 -1.93
C PHE A 263 -1.78 -27.16 -2.90
N GLY A 264 -1.03 -27.39 -3.98
CA GLY A 264 -1.32 -28.48 -4.92
C GLY A 264 -2.61 -28.27 -5.74
N MET A 265 -3.20 -27.08 -5.64
CA MET A 265 -4.30 -26.72 -6.50
C MET A 265 -3.73 -26.63 -7.91
N ALA A 266 -3.98 -27.67 -8.74
CA ALA A 266 -3.50 -27.70 -10.11
C ALA A 266 -3.92 -26.41 -10.81
N PRO A 267 -3.02 -25.72 -11.54
CA PRO A 267 -3.42 -24.52 -12.20
C PRO A 267 -4.57 -24.84 -13.16
N ILE A 268 -5.77 -24.39 -12.80
CA ILE A 268 -6.95 -24.40 -13.69
C ILE A 268 -6.56 -23.81 -15.06
N ALA A 269 -5.53 -22.97 -15.07
CA ALA A 269 -4.84 -22.47 -16.24
C ALA A 269 -4.36 -23.55 -17.24
N ARG A 270 -4.00 -24.78 -16.80
CA ARG A 270 -3.63 -25.87 -17.73
C ARG A 270 -4.85 -26.50 -18.42
N ALA A 271 -5.95 -26.59 -17.71
CA ALA A 271 -7.19 -27.16 -18.26
C ALA A 271 -7.94 -26.17 -19.19
N ALA A 272 -7.77 -24.85 -18.97
CA ALA A 272 -8.51 -23.80 -19.68
C ALA A 272 -7.65 -22.88 -20.56
N GLY A 273 -6.33 -23.12 -20.70
CA GLY A 273 -5.42 -22.21 -21.43
C GLY A 273 -5.30 -20.81 -20.83
N GLN A 274 -5.59 -20.64 -19.53
CA GLN A 274 -5.65 -19.35 -18.85
C GLN A 274 -4.32 -18.99 -18.15
N PRO A 275 -3.87 -17.71 -18.20
CA PRO A 275 -2.68 -17.30 -17.51
C PRO A 275 -2.92 -17.09 -16.00
N PRO A 276 -1.84 -17.18 -15.20
CA PRO A 276 -1.87 -17.11 -13.73
C PRO A 276 -2.44 -15.80 -13.14
N LEU A 277 -2.47 -14.74 -13.90
CA LEU A 277 -2.97 -13.42 -13.45
C LEU A 277 -4.48 -13.38 -13.15
N CYS A 278 -5.26 -14.32 -13.70
CA CYS A 278 -6.71 -14.36 -13.47
C CYS A 278 -7.12 -14.88 -12.09
N LEU A 279 -6.23 -15.63 -11.42
CA LEU A 279 -6.48 -16.18 -10.07
C LEU A 279 -6.42 -15.13 -8.94
N LEU A 280 -5.92 -13.95 -9.24
CA LEU A 280 -5.76 -12.86 -8.27
C LEU A 280 -7.08 -12.20 -7.84
N TYR A 281 -8.12 -12.33 -8.66
CA TYR A 281 -9.40 -11.66 -8.42
C TYR A 281 -10.58 -12.61 -8.23
N THR A 282 -10.38 -13.91 -8.43
CA THR A 282 -11.44 -14.91 -8.23
C THR A 282 -10.92 -16.02 -7.34
N SER A 283 -11.14 -15.89 -6.03
CA SER A 283 -11.14 -17.05 -5.14
C SER A 283 -12.43 -17.84 -5.48
N PRO A 284 -12.36 -19.03 -6.12
CA PRO A 284 -13.53 -19.87 -6.25
C PRO A 284 -13.92 -20.32 -4.84
N SER A 285 -15.18 -20.06 -4.47
CA SER A 285 -15.77 -20.67 -3.29
C SER A 285 -15.66 -22.19 -3.43
N PRO A 286 -15.31 -22.96 -2.39
CA PRO A 286 -15.27 -24.41 -2.43
C PRO A 286 -16.60 -25.09 -2.82
N ARG A 287 -17.69 -24.31 -2.96
CA ARG A 287 -19.01 -24.78 -3.37
C ARG A 287 -19.20 -24.88 -4.87
N ASP A 288 -18.29 -24.37 -5.69
CA ASP A 288 -18.42 -24.39 -7.16
C ASP A 288 -17.71 -25.59 -7.79
N CYS A 289 -17.22 -26.54 -6.99
CA CYS A 289 -16.55 -27.76 -7.43
C CYS A 289 -17.36 -29.05 -7.16
N SER A 290 -18.68 -28.97 -7.00
CA SER A 290 -19.55 -30.16 -6.89
C SER A 290 -20.42 -30.36 -8.12
#